data_dde9634b3010deb7970f316e9e7140c5
#
_entry.id   dde9634b3010deb7970f316e9e7140c5
#
_cell.length_a   1.000
_cell.length_b   1.000
_cell.length_c   1.000
_cell.angle_alpha   90.00
_cell.angle_beta   90.00
_cell.angle_gamma   90.00
#
_symmetry.space_group_name_H-M   'P 1'
#
loop_
_entity.id
_entity.type
_entity.pdbx_description
1 polymer ?
#
loop_
_entity_poly.entity_id
_entity_poly.type
_entity_poly.pdbx_seq_one_letter_code
_entity_poly.pdbx_strand_id
1 'polypeptide(L)'
;MDEQRCTFPPPLKTEEDYIPYPSVHEVLGRKSPFPLILLPQFGGYWIEGTNHDLSESADTEQLQPLSPNTRTKLECNTMATIYRKHFLGKEHFNYYSVDGALGHLVFSLKYDVIGDQEHLRLMLRNKLKTHHDVIPISCLTEFPNVVQMAKLVCEEVNVDRFFPVLYPKASRLIVTFDEHVISNNFKFGVIYQKFGQTSEEELFGNSEESPAFVEFLEFLGEKIELHNFKGFRGGLDVTHGQTGTESVYCNYRNKEVMFHVSTKLPYTDGDTQQLQRKRHIGNDIVGIVFQEENTPFVPDMIASNFLHAYVVVQVVNPCSDNVLYRVSVTARDDVPFFGPALPNPAVFKKGPEFHEFLFTKLINAEYACYKAEKFAKLEERTRSALLETLYEELLSARAAMLRGHGDQLHLNRVIRSRSQSMDAMGLTLKKPHTVSTSLSGSFNHDTTESPKFPGISLIIPGKSPTRKKSGPFSSRRSSAIGIENIQEVQEKSRESSPNTQKTPDSGHISQDPKSDNSSNQSSPEVLTTAKNRCV
;
A
#
# COMPACT_ATOMS: atom_id res chain seq x y z
N MET A 1 -34.93 11.02 6.74
CA MET A 1 -34.72 10.09 7.88
C MET A 1 -33.25 9.72 7.85
N ASP A 2 -32.48 10.46 8.65
CA ASP A 2 -31.02 10.34 8.71
C ASP A 2 -30.69 9.14 9.60
N GLU A 3 -30.23 8.05 8.99
CA GLU A 3 -29.51 7.03 9.73
C GLU A 3 -28.08 7.52 9.99
N GLN A 4 -27.90 8.18 11.11
CA GLN A 4 -26.61 8.35 11.76
C GLN A 4 -26.06 6.95 12.06
N ARG A 5 -25.15 6.44 11.19
CA ARG A 5 -24.30 5.31 11.56
C ARG A 5 -23.34 5.78 12.67
N CYS A 6 -23.75 5.54 13.90
CA CYS A 6 -22.86 5.56 15.04
C CYS A 6 -21.77 4.52 14.78
N THR A 7 -20.57 4.99 14.48
CA THR A 7 -19.36 4.15 14.47
C THR A 7 -18.99 3.86 15.91
N PHE A 8 -19.59 2.83 16.48
CA PHE A 8 -19.08 2.25 17.71
C PHE A 8 -17.70 1.63 17.41
N PRO A 9 -16.71 1.79 18.30
CA PRO A 9 -15.50 0.99 18.21
C PRO A 9 -15.90 -0.49 18.17
N PRO A 10 -15.19 -1.34 17.43
CA PRO A 10 -15.50 -2.75 17.40
C PRO A 10 -15.53 -3.28 18.85
N PRO A 11 -16.51 -4.10 19.21
CA PRO A 11 -16.61 -4.65 20.55
C PRO A 11 -15.31 -5.37 20.88
N LEU A 12 -14.83 -5.18 22.11
CA LEU A 12 -13.72 -5.98 22.63
C LEU A 12 -14.10 -7.44 22.45
N LYS A 13 -13.22 -8.24 21.84
CA LYS A 13 -13.43 -9.68 21.67
C LYS A 13 -13.72 -10.28 23.03
N THR A 14 -14.86 -10.95 23.13
CA THR A 14 -15.34 -11.60 24.34
C THR A 14 -14.91 -13.07 24.36
N GLU A 15 -15.09 -13.76 25.47
CA GLU A 15 -14.86 -15.21 25.53
C GLU A 15 -15.71 -15.99 24.51
N GLU A 16 -16.83 -15.44 24.06
CA GLU A 16 -17.71 -16.02 23.04
C GLU A 16 -17.06 -15.98 21.63
N ASP A 17 -16.10 -15.09 21.39
CA ASP A 17 -15.32 -15.00 20.16
C ASP A 17 -14.11 -15.96 20.16
N TYR A 18 -13.95 -16.76 21.23
CA TYR A 18 -12.84 -17.69 21.36
C TYR A 18 -13.00 -18.89 20.43
N ILE A 19 -12.07 -19.03 19.49
CA ILE A 19 -11.99 -20.21 18.63
C ILE A 19 -11.06 -21.21 19.31
N PRO A 20 -11.53 -22.44 19.62
CA PRO A 20 -10.73 -23.43 20.35
C PRO A 20 -9.66 -24.05 19.45
N TYR A 21 -8.72 -23.25 18.95
CA TYR A 21 -7.54 -23.77 18.29
C TYR A 21 -6.52 -24.29 19.31
N PRO A 22 -5.86 -25.42 19.05
CA PRO A 22 -4.80 -25.90 19.92
C PRO A 22 -3.66 -24.88 19.96
N SER A 23 -2.97 -24.79 21.09
CA SER A 23 -1.76 -23.97 21.15
C SER A 23 -0.65 -24.53 20.25
N VAL A 24 0.28 -23.68 19.83
CA VAL A 24 1.44 -24.11 19.03
C VAL A 24 2.21 -25.25 19.72
N HIS A 25 2.39 -25.18 21.05
CA HIS A 25 3.07 -26.20 21.82
C HIS A 25 2.32 -27.53 21.84
N GLU A 26 0.97 -27.51 21.92
CA GLU A 26 0.15 -28.71 21.82
C GLU A 26 0.28 -29.35 20.43
N VAL A 27 0.30 -28.53 19.36
CA VAL A 27 0.47 -29.04 18.00
C VAL A 27 1.86 -29.64 17.81
N LEU A 28 2.91 -29.00 18.29
CA LEU A 28 4.28 -29.51 18.23
C LEU A 28 4.48 -30.80 19.07
N GLY A 29 3.67 -31.00 20.10
CA GLY A 29 3.65 -32.25 20.87
C GLY A 29 3.00 -33.45 20.15
N ARG A 30 2.37 -33.22 18.99
CA ARG A 30 1.78 -34.27 18.15
C ARG A 30 2.78 -34.82 17.13
N LYS A 31 2.38 -35.86 16.40
CA LYS A 31 3.20 -36.38 15.30
C LYS A 31 3.04 -35.51 14.06
N SER A 32 4.16 -35.21 13.39
CA SER A 32 4.17 -34.62 12.04
C SER A 32 3.33 -35.47 11.04
N PRO A 33 2.74 -34.89 9.98
CA PRO A 33 2.93 -33.50 9.54
C PRO A 33 2.08 -32.49 10.32
N PHE A 34 2.63 -31.31 10.54
CA PHE A 34 1.92 -30.19 11.15
C PHE A 34 1.27 -29.30 10.08
N PRO A 35 0.18 -28.56 10.40
CA PRO A 35 -0.30 -27.52 9.51
C PRO A 35 0.78 -26.43 9.35
N LEU A 36 0.95 -25.86 8.15
CA LEU A 36 1.90 -24.77 7.92
C LEU A 36 1.48 -23.51 8.69
N ILE A 37 0.18 -23.28 8.81
CA ILE A 37 -0.39 -22.14 9.53
C ILE A 37 -1.34 -22.65 10.58
N LEU A 38 -1.19 -22.14 11.78
CA LEU A 38 -2.12 -22.32 12.89
C LEU A 38 -2.76 -20.97 13.21
N LEU A 39 -4.08 -20.89 13.13
CA LEU A 39 -4.79 -19.65 13.41
C LEU A 39 -4.73 -19.28 14.90
N PRO A 40 -4.66 -17.97 15.23
CA PRO A 40 -4.70 -17.51 16.62
C PRO A 40 -6.02 -17.89 17.29
N GLN A 41 -5.98 -18.09 18.61
CA GLN A 41 -7.15 -18.47 19.42
C GLN A 41 -8.32 -17.48 19.31
N PHE A 42 -8.03 -16.20 19.15
CA PHE A 42 -9.06 -15.16 18.99
C PHE A 42 -9.42 -14.86 17.53
N GLY A 43 -9.04 -15.73 16.59
CA GLY A 43 -9.33 -15.52 15.17
C GLY A 43 -8.63 -14.29 14.59
N GLY A 44 -9.33 -13.57 13.73
CA GLY A 44 -8.84 -12.32 13.12
C GLY A 44 -8.01 -12.54 11.85
N TYR A 45 -7.96 -13.78 11.36
CA TYR A 45 -7.27 -14.16 10.13
C TYR A 45 -8.03 -15.25 9.39
N TRP A 46 -7.95 -15.22 8.07
CA TRP A 46 -8.35 -16.32 7.21
C TRP A 46 -7.13 -17.08 6.66
N ILE A 47 -7.34 -18.30 6.19
CA ILE A 47 -6.30 -19.17 5.67
C ILE A 47 -6.70 -19.78 4.32
N GLU A 48 -5.74 -19.97 3.43
CA GLU A 48 -5.85 -20.67 2.15
C GLU A 48 -4.70 -21.68 2.01
N GLY A 49 -4.96 -22.82 1.41
CA GLY A 49 -3.94 -23.87 1.17
C GLY A 49 -3.64 -24.68 2.43
N THR A 50 -4.63 -25.44 2.88
CA THR A 50 -4.50 -26.34 4.06
C THR A 50 -4.19 -27.79 3.69
N ASN A 51 -4.39 -28.18 2.43
CA ASN A 51 -4.10 -29.53 1.94
C ASN A 51 -2.77 -29.54 1.17
N HIS A 52 -1.82 -30.34 1.65
CA HIS A 52 -0.48 -30.54 1.05
C HIS A 52 -0.19 -32.03 0.81
N ASP A 53 -1.20 -32.90 0.88
CA ASP A 53 -1.03 -34.34 0.72
C ASP A 53 -0.81 -34.68 -0.77
N LEU A 54 0.39 -35.15 -1.07
CA LEU A 54 0.69 -35.81 -2.32
C LEU A 54 0.32 -37.27 -2.12
N SER A 55 -0.66 -37.80 -2.87
CA SER A 55 -0.96 -39.23 -2.84
C SER A 55 0.30 -40.02 -3.21
N GLU A 56 0.61 -41.07 -2.44
CA GLU A 56 1.81 -41.91 -2.64
C GLU A 56 1.93 -42.54 -4.07
N SER A 57 0.84 -42.45 -4.85
CA SER A 57 0.77 -42.91 -6.23
C SER A 57 0.91 -41.81 -7.29
N ALA A 58 1.04 -40.56 -6.88
CA ALA A 58 1.26 -39.46 -7.81
C ALA A 58 2.76 -39.36 -8.09
N ASP A 59 3.22 -40.02 -9.14
CA ASP A 59 4.48 -39.68 -9.79
C ASP A 59 4.53 -38.15 -9.92
N THR A 60 5.69 -37.58 -9.65
CA THR A 60 5.98 -36.14 -9.70
C THR A 60 5.60 -35.50 -11.05
N GLU A 61 5.31 -36.30 -12.05
CA GLU A 61 4.80 -35.92 -13.38
C GLU A 61 3.31 -35.50 -13.37
N GLN A 62 2.56 -35.81 -12.30
CA GLN A 62 1.12 -35.50 -12.20
C GLN A 62 0.78 -34.21 -11.41
N LEU A 63 1.77 -33.45 -10.94
CA LEU A 63 1.52 -32.06 -10.56
C LEU A 63 1.09 -31.33 -11.84
N GLN A 64 -0.23 -31.25 -12.03
CA GLN A 64 -0.79 -30.64 -13.23
C GLN A 64 -0.24 -29.22 -13.35
N PRO A 65 0.31 -28.85 -14.51
CA PRO A 65 0.66 -27.46 -14.75
C PRO A 65 -0.58 -26.61 -14.43
N LEU A 66 -0.35 -25.48 -13.77
CA LEU A 66 -1.42 -24.52 -13.46
C LEU A 66 -2.26 -24.36 -14.71
N SER A 67 -3.57 -24.66 -14.60
CA SER A 67 -4.47 -24.59 -15.74
C SER A 67 -4.23 -23.30 -16.53
N PRO A 68 -4.15 -23.33 -17.87
CA PRO A 68 -3.96 -22.12 -18.68
C PRO A 68 -5.00 -21.02 -18.38
N ASN A 69 -6.13 -21.40 -17.76
CA ASN A 69 -7.15 -20.48 -17.29
C ASN A 69 -6.83 -19.85 -15.92
N THR A 70 -5.88 -20.41 -15.15
CA THR A 70 -5.35 -19.80 -13.93
C THR A 70 -4.22 -18.81 -14.31
N ARG A 71 -4.44 -18.03 -15.36
CA ARG A 71 -3.49 -16.97 -15.72
C ARG A 71 -3.30 -16.08 -14.53
N THR A 72 -2.06 -16.03 -14.08
CA THR A 72 -1.57 -15.18 -13.01
C THR A 72 -1.79 -13.71 -13.41
N LYS A 73 -2.99 -13.21 -13.14
CA LYS A 73 -3.37 -11.84 -13.45
C LYS A 73 -2.96 -10.93 -12.31
N LEU A 74 -2.07 -10.01 -12.59
CA LEU A 74 -1.80 -8.92 -11.68
C LEU A 74 -3.04 -8.04 -11.53
N GLU A 75 -3.45 -7.80 -10.31
CA GLU A 75 -4.43 -6.78 -10.01
C GLU A 75 -3.88 -5.41 -10.40
N CYS A 76 -4.73 -4.57 -10.93
CA CYS A 76 -4.38 -3.20 -11.26
C CYS A 76 -5.58 -2.28 -10.97
N ASN A 77 -5.27 -1.06 -10.57
CA ASN A 77 -6.31 -0.05 -10.43
C ASN A 77 -6.68 0.50 -11.82
N THR A 78 -7.66 -0.16 -12.46
CA THR A 78 -8.12 0.23 -13.80
C THR A 78 -8.66 1.65 -13.82
N MET A 79 -9.31 2.10 -12.72
CA MET A 79 -9.85 3.45 -12.59
C MET A 79 -8.76 4.51 -12.73
N ALA A 80 -7.58 4.27 -12.13
CA ALA A 80 -6.44 5.18 -12.19
C ALA A 80 -5.89 5.37 -13.63
N THR A 81 -6.09 4.40 -14.51
CA THR A 81 -5.58 4.45 -15.90
C THR A 81 -6.56 5.06 -16.90
N ILE A 82 -7.82 5.26 -16.52
CA ILE A 82 -8.89 5.70 -17.42
C ILE A 82 -8.57 7.07 -18.03
N TYR A 83 -8.13 8.02 -17.20
CA TYR A 83 -7.86 9.37 -17.69
C TYR A 83 -6.71 9.37 -18.70
N ARG A 84 -5.62 8.66 -18.45
CA ARG A 84 -4.52 8.51 -19.43
C ARG A 84 -5.00 7.89 -20.71
N LYS A 85 -5.80 6.85 -20.65
CA LYS A 85 -6.27 6.08 -21.82
C LYS A 85 -7.27 6.85 -22.67
N HIS A 86 -8.17 7.58 -22.05
CA HIS A 86 -9.33 8.12 -22.74
C HIS A 86 -9.36 9.64 -22.86
N PHE A 87 -8.67 10.38 -22.00
CA PHE A 87 -8.71 11.85 -21.96
C PHE A 87 -7.37 12.50 -22.36
N LEU A 88 -6.25 12.04 -21.79
CA LEU A 88 -4.95 12.66 -22.01
C LEU A 88 -4.59 12.70 -23.49
N GLY A 89 -4.22 13.89 -23.99
CA GLY A 89 -3.88 14.10 -25.40
C GLY A 89 -5.06 14.11 -26.38
N LYS A 90 -6.29 14.03 -25.87
CA LYS A 90 -7.53 14.11 -26.67
C LYS A 90 -8.32 15.34 -26.27
N GLU A 91 -9.20 15.80 -27.15
CA GLU A 91 -10.07 16.92 -26.85
C GLU A 91 -11.06 16.54 -25.71
N HIS A 92 -11.06 17.32 -24.64
CA HIS A 92 -11.92 17.14 -23.50
C HIS A 92 -11.95 18.39 -22.62
N PHE A 93 -12.86 18.45 -21.69
CA PHE A 93 -13.01 19.54 -20.75
C PHE A 93 -12.74 19.05 -19.33
N ASN A 94 -12.06 19.88 -18.56
CA ASN A 94 -11.86 19.69 -17.12
C ASN A 94 -12.50 20.85 -16.37
N TYR A 95 -13.11 20.51 -15.25
CA TYR A 95 -13.76 21.46 -14.34
C TYR A 95 -13.32 21.17 -12.92
N TYR A 96 -13.46 22.17 -12.05
CA TYR A 96 -13.27 22.01 -10.62
C TYR A 96 -14.36 22.74 -9.84
N SER A 97 -14.65 22.27 -8.64
CA SER A 97 -15.59 22.87 -7.69
C SER A 97 -15.25 22.42 -6.27
N VAL A 98 -16.01 22.93 -5.29
CA VAL A 98 -15.95 22.48 -3.89
C VAL A 98 -17.35 22.13 -3.45
N ASP A 99 -17.51 20.96 -2.89
CA ASP A 99 -18.74 20.45 -2.30
C ASP A 99 -18.58 20.38 -0.77
N GLY A 100 -19.64 20.71 -0.02
CA GLY A 100 -19.60 20.70 1.43
C GLY A 100 -19.37 19.32 2.05
N ALA A 101 -19.93 18.28 1.45
CA ALA A 101 -19.85 16.90 1.92
C ALA A 101 -18.72 16.11 1.24
N LEU A 102 -18.58 16.26 -0.08
CA LEU A 102 -17.63 15.50 -0.90
C LEU A 102 -16.24 16.14 -0.99
N GLY A 103 -16.05 17.36 -0.47
CA GLY A 103 -14.81 18.11 -0.51
C GLY A 103 -14.49 18.67 -1.89
N HIS A 104 -13.21 18.76 -2.23
CA HIS A 104 -12.76 19.24 -3.54
C HIS A 104 -13.21 18.30 -4.65
N LEU A 105 -13.66 18.86 -5.77
CA LEU A 105 -14.13 18.12 -6.93
C LEU A 105 -13.30 18.47 -8.17
N VAL A 106 -12.86 17.45 -8.90
CA VAL A 106 -12.26 17.61 -10.24
C VAL A 106 -13.03 16.73 -11.21
N PHE A 107 -13.68 17.37 -12.17
CA PHE A 107 -14.56 16.72 -13.13
C PHE A 107 -14.00 16.81 -14.54
N SER A 108 -13.89 15.66 -15.22
CA SER A 108 -13.46 15.56 -16.61
C SER A 108 -14.60 15.06 -17.47
N LEU A 109 -14.84 15.73 -18.58
CA LEU A 109 -15.91 15.49 -19.52
C LEU A 109 -15.33 15.35 -20.92
N LYS A 110 -15.69 14.28 -21.62
CA LYS A 110 -15.34 14.06 -23.02
C LYS A 110 -16.56 13.59 -23.81
N TYR A 111 -16.66 14.11 -25.01
CA TYR A 111 -17.55 13.59 -26.02
C TYR A 111 -16.85 12.44 -26.76
N ASP A 112 -17.46 11.28 -26.81
CA ASP A 112 -16.83 10.07 -27.36
C ASP A 112 -17.78 9.39 -28.34
N VAL A 113 -17.24 8.90 -29.44
CA VAL A 113 -18.01 8.11 -30.40
C VAL A 113 -17.54 6.66 -30.27
N ILE A 114 -18.44 5.78 -29.91
CA ILE A 114 -18.16 4.36 -29.72
C ILE A 114 -19.07 3.57 -30.68
N GLY A 115 -18.45 2.98 -31.71
CA GLY A 115 -19.18 2.47 -32.84
C GLY A 115 -19.86 3.64 -33.56
N ASP A 116 -21.18 3.52 -33.81
CA ASP A 116 -22.00 4.55 -34.49
C ASP A 116 -22.79 5.41 -33.50
N GLN A 117 -22.50 5.31 -32.19
CA GLN A 117 -23.24 6.01 -31.14
C GLN A 117 -22.38 7.04 -30.42
N GLU A 118 -23.02 8.18 -30.14
CA GLU A 118 -22.40 9.29 -29.38
C GLU A 118 -22.61 9.09 -27.90
N HIS A 119 -21.52 9.30 -27.13
CA HIS A 119 -21.50 9.08 -25.69
C HIS A 119 -20.88 10.28 -24.97
N LEU A 120 -21.34 10.51 -23.75
CA LEU A 120 -20.64 11.34 -22.76
C LEU A 120 -19.79 10.42 -21.90
N ARG A 121 -18.46 10.63 -21.91
CA ARG A 121 -17.55 10.01 -20.98
C ARG A 121 -17.28 10.97 -19.84
N LEU A 122 -17.69 10.59 -18.64
CA LEU A 122 -17.68 11.41 -17.44
C LEU A 122 -16.76 10.81 -16.39
N MET A 123 -15.95 11.64 -15.74
CA MET A 123 -15.05 11.19 -14.67
C MET A 123 -14.98 12.24 -13.57
N LEU A 124 -15.52 11.94 -12.40
CA LEU A 124 -15.58 12.82 -11.24
C LEU A 124 -14.70 12.27 -10.12
N ARG A 125 -13.84 13.13 -9.59
CA ARG A 125 -12.97 12.83 -8.45
C ARG A 125 -13.44 13.62 -7.25
N ASN A 126 -13.65 12.92 -6.14
CA ASN A 126 -13.94 13.50 -4.84
C ASN A 126 -12.99 12.93 -3.78
N LYS A 127 -13.12 13.35 -2.52
CA LYS A 127 -12.25 12.91 -1.41
C LYS A 127 -12.32 11.39 -1.16
N LEU A 128 -13.42 10.72 -1.51
CA LEU A 128 -13.65 9.32 -1.22
C LEU A 128 -13.19 8.41 -2.36
N LYS A 129 -13.61 8.73 -3.59
CA LYS A 129 -13.35 7.88 -4.76
C LYS A 129 -13.39 8.65 -6.08
N THR A 130 -13.02 7.98 -7.15
CA THR A 130 -13.21 8.44 -8.52
C THR A 130 -14.38 7.69 -9.13
N HIS A 131 -15.33 8.45 -9.67
CA HIS A 131 -16.48 7.94 -10.42
C HIS A 131 -16.20 8.07 -11.91
N HIS A 132 -16.59 7.08 -12.69
CA HIS A 132 -16.46 7.10 -14.14
C HIS A 132 -17.63 6.38 -14.76
N ASP A 133 -18.20 7.00 -15.80
CA ASP A 133 -19.24 6.37 -16.61
C ASP A 133 -19.16 6.82 -18.07
N VAL A 134 -19.79 6.04 -18.95
CA VAL A 134 -19.90 6.31 -20.38
C VAL A 134 -21.38 6.18 -20.76
N ILE A 135 -22.03 7.30 -20.93
CA ILE A 135 -23.49 7.38 -21.09
C ILE A 135 -23.83 7.67 -22.55
N PRO A 136 -24.61 6.82 -23.23
CA PRO A 136 -25.10 7.11 -24.56
C PRO A 136 -25.97 8.38 -24.53
N ILE A 137 -25.73 9.32 -25.42
CA ILE A 137 -26.52 10.57 -25.49
C ILE A 137 -27.97 10.28 -25.83
N SER A 138 -28.24 9.22 -26.57
CA SER A 138 -29.61 8.76 -26.89
C SER A 138 -30.43 8.37 -25.65
N CYS A 139 -29.80 8.07 -24.51
CA CYS A 139 -30.49 7.77 -23.25
C CYS A 139 -30.87 9.02 -22.45
N LEU A 140 -30.45 10.22 -22.88
CA LEU A 140 -30.75 11.47 -22.20
C LEU A 140 -31.97 12.14 -22.85
N THR A 141 -32.95 12.51 -22.03
CA THR A 141 -34.14 13.22 -22.46
C THR A 141 -33.84 14.65 -22.90
N GLU A 142 -32.91 15.30 -22.18
CA GLU A 142 -32.40 16.64 -22.46
C GLU A 142 -30.89 16.62 -22.31
N PHE A 143 -30.19 17.51 -23.02
CA PHE A 143 -28.73 17.65 -22.88
C PHE A 143 -28.39 18.34 -21.55
N PRO A 144 -27.76 17.63 -20.61
CA PRO A 144 -27.54 18.16 -19.26
C PRO A 144 -26.47 19.25 -19.22
N ASN A 145 -26.61 20.19 -18.28
CA ASN A 145 -25.52 21.11 -17.94
C ASN A 145 -24.41 20.40 -17.16
N VAL A 146 -23.28 21.08 -16.92
CA VAL A 146 -22.09 20.47 -16.27
C VAL A 146 -22.40 19.92 -14.87
N VAL A 147 -23.25 20.61 -14.08
CA VAL A 147 -23.65 20.13 -12.75
C VAL A 147 -24.50 18.87 -12.86
N GLN A 148 -25.45 18.87 -13.78
CA GLN A 148 -26.29 17.70 -14.05
C GLN A 148 -25.44 16.52 -14.56
N MET A 149 -24.45 16.75 -15.43
CA MET A 149 -23.51 15.72 -15.87
C MET A 149 -22.72 15.12 -14.73
N ALA A 150 -22.26 15.93 -13.76
CA ALA A 150 -21.58 15.42 -12.57
C ALA A 150 -22.51 14.58 -11.70
N LYS A 151 -23.80 14.94 -11.60
CA LYS A 151 -24.82 14.16 -10.87
C LYS A 151 -25.15 12.83 -11.54
N LEU A 152 -24.98 12.69 -12.85
CA LEU A 152 -25.17 11.38 -13.53
C LEU A 152 -24.17 10.32 -13.03
N VAL A 153 -22.99 10.71 -12.57
CA VAL A 153 -21.97 9.79 -12.06
C VAL A 153 -21.87 9.79 -10.53
N CYS A 154 -22.41 10.80 -9.86
CA CYS A 154 -22.43 10.92 -8.41
C CYS A 154 -23.60 11.82 -7.98
N GLU A 155 -24.70 11.20 -7.57
CA GLU A 155 -25.96 11.89 -7.23
C GLU A 155 -25.81 12.85 -6.05
N GLU A 156 -24.88 12.55 -5.14
CA GLU A 156 -24.60 13.32 -3.92
C GLU A 156 -23.97 14.69 -4.20
N VAL A 157 -23.53 14.96 -5.44
CA VAL A 157 -22.95 16.27 -5.80
C VAL A 157 -23.94 17.39 -5.55
N ASN A 158 -23.55 18.32 -4.68
CA ASN A 158 -24.34 19.49 -4.35
C ASN A 158 -23.51 20.77 -4.45
N VAL A 159 -23.40 21.28 -5.68
CA VAL A 159 -22.66 22.51 -5.99
C VAL A 159 -23.48 23.40 -6.90
N ASP A 160 -23.35 24.73 -6.76
CA ASP A 160 -24.04 25.68 -7.62
C ASP A 160 -23.48 25.66 -9.05
N ARG A 161 -22.15 25.49 -9.17
CA ARG A 161 -21.47 25.52 -10.46
C ARG A 161 -20.11 24.85 -10.41
N PHE A 162 -19.65 24.43 -11.60
CA PHE A 162 -18.28 24.06 -11.87
C PHE A 162 -17.53 25.17 -12.61
N PHE A 163 -16.26 25.35 -12.28
CA PHE A 163 -15.38 26.31 -12.94
C PHE A 163 -14.51 25.60 -13.98
N PRO A 164 -14.42 26.12 -15.21
CA PRO A 164 -13.58 25.50 -16.23
C PRO A 164 -12.10 25.63 -15.87
N VAL A 165 -11.35 24.57 -16.13
CA VAL A 165 -9.89 24.54 -16.01
C VAL A 165 -9.28 25.10 -17.29
N LEU A 166 -8.56 26.21 -17.17
CA LEU A 166 -7.94 26.90 -18.30
C LEU A 166 -6.42 26.63 -18.38
N TYR A 167 -5.85 26.00 -17.37
CA TYR A 167 -4.41 25.75 -17.29
C TYR A 167 -3.98 24.68 -18.28
N PRO A 168 -3.05 24.98 -19.23
CA PRO A 168 -2.66 24.04 -20.29
C PRO A 168 -2.02 22.76 -19.79
N LYS A 169 -1.35 22.80 -18.61
CA LYS A 169 -0.69 21.64 -18.00
C LYS A 169 -1.60 20.85 -17.05
N ALA A 170 -2.85 21.26 -16.87
CA ALA A 170 -3.79 20.63 -15.94
C ALA A 170 -3.95 19.14 -16.17
N SER A 171 -4.03 18.69 -17.42
CA SER A 171 -4.19 17.27 -17.73
C SER A 171 -3.05 16.39 -17.22
N ARG A 172 -1.82 16.94 -17.12
CA ARG A 172 -0.69 16.22 -16.53
C ARG A 172 -0.82 16.12 -15.00
N LEU A 173 -1.28 17.18 -14.35
CA LEU A 173 -1.53 17.17 -12.91
C LEU A 173 -2.63 16.17 -12.55
N ILE A 174 -3.71 16.18 -13.34
CA ILE A 174 -4.84 15.24 -13.15
C ILE A 174 -4.38 13.78 -13.33
N VAL A 175 -3.59 13.48 -14.36
CA VAL A 175 -3.00 12.14 -14.55
C VAL A 175 -2.13 11.76 -13.34
N THR A 176 -1.28 12.67 -12.88
CA THR A 176 -0.43 12.42 -11.71
C THR A 176 -1.26 12.11 -10.47
N PHE A 177 -2.37 12.84 -10.28
CA PHE A 177 -3.31 12.54 -9.20
C PHE A 177 -3.96 11.17 -9.39
N ASP A 178 -4.50 10.86 -10.56
CA ASP A 178 -5.19 9.57 -10.78
C ASP A 178 -4.25 8.37 -10.60
N GLU A 179 -3.00 8.50 -11.04
CA GLU A 179 -2.00 7.42 -11.04
C GLU A 179 -1.18 7.33 -9.73
N HIS A 180 -1.44 8.17 -8.72
CA HIS A 180 -0.70 8.09 -7.46
C HIS A 180 -0.87 6.75 -6.74
N VAL A 181 -1.98 6.05 -6.98
CA VAL A 181 -2.28 4.74 -6.41
C VAL A 181 -1.63 3.57 -7.16
N ILE A 182 -0.98 3.83 -8.30
CA ILE A 182 -0.32 2.79 -9.09
C ILE A 182 1.09 2.59 -8.58
N SER A 183 1.36 1.41 -8.00
CA SER A 183 2.69 1.01 -7.58
C SER A 183 3.42 0.20 -8.66
N ASN A 184 4.68 0.55 -8.89
CA ASN A 184 5.63 -0.28 -9.62
C ASN A 184 6.78 -0.78 -8.74
N ASN A 185 6.75 -0.46 -7.46
CA ASN A 185 7.77 -0.78 -6.49
C ASN A 185 7.11 -1.47 -5.30
N PHE A 186 7.64 -2.62 -4.91
CA PHE A 186 7.12 -3.47 -3.85
C PHE A 186 8.24 -3.87 -2.91
N LYS A 187 7.91 -4.07 -1.63
CA LYS A 187 8.84 -4.60 -0.64
C LYS A 187 8.14 -5.66 0.20
N PHE A 188 8.83 -6.77 0.40
CA PHE A 188 8.29 -7.89 1.16
C PHE A 188 9.31 -8.37 2.19
N GLY A 189 8.85 -8.63 3.41
CA GLY A 189 9.65 -9.30 4.43
C GLY A 189 9.88 -10.76 4.06
N VAL A 190 11.08 -11.28 4.30
CA VAL A 190 11.41 -12.71 4.22
C VAL A 190 11.95 -13.17 5.56
N ILE A 191 11.20 -14.04 6.20
CA ILE A 191 11.45 -14.53 7.55
C ILE A 191 11.86 -15.99 7.46
N TYR A 192 13.00 -16.32 8.05
CA TYR A 192 13.46 -17.69 8.16
C TYR A 192 12.98 -18.30 9.47
N GLN A 193 12.16 -19.34 9.41
CA GLN A 193 11.65 -20.08 10.55
C GLN A 193 12.26 -21.49 10.57
N LYS A 194 13.04 -21.81 11.59
CA LYS A 194 13.56 -23.14 11.87
C LYS A 194 12.55 -23.97 12.65
N PHE A 195 12.73 -25.29 12.67
CA PHE A 195 11.87 -26.19 13.40
C PHE A 195 11.72 -25.79 14.88
N GLY A 196 10.49 -25.78 15.36
CA GLY A 196 10.17 -25.54 16.76
C GLY A 196 10.22 -24.07 17.17
N GLN A 197 10.61 -23.13 16.31
CA GLN A 197 10.58 -21.71 16.61
C GLN A 197 9.15 -21.19 16.64
N THR A 198 8.74 -20.64 17.77
CA THR A 198 7.36 -20.24 18.07
C THR A 198 7.22 -18.81 18.59
N SER A 199 8.32 -18.09 18.74
CA SER A 199 8.35 -16.71 19.19
C SER A 199 9.02 -15.77 18.18
N GLU A 200 8.68 -14.50 18.25
CA GLU A 200 9.28 -13.45 17.42
C GLU A 200 10.79 -13.36 17.61
N GLU A 201 11.24 -13.48 18.86
CA GLU A 201 12.65 -13.42 19.24
C GLU A 201 13.45 -14.55 18.59
N GLU A 202 12.90 -15.76 18.57
CA GLU A 202 13.54 -16.91 17.92
C GLU A 202 13.66 -16.70 16.41
N LEU A 203 12.59 -16.21 15.77
CA LEU A 203 12.58 -15.94 14.32
C LEU A 203 13.60 -14.89 13.92
N PHE A 204 13.63 -13.77 14.61
CA PHE A 204 14.58 -12.70 14.29
C PHE A 204 15.99 -12.95 14.84
N GLY A 205 16.15 -13.92 15.74
CA GLY A 205 17.44 -14.39 16.26
C GLY A 205 18.28 -15.20 15.26
N ASN A 206 17.67 -15.69 14.17
CA ASN A 206 18.40 -16.48 13.17
C ASN A 206 19.44 -15.62 12.43
N SER A 207 20.72 -15.99 12.52
CA SER A 207 21.85 -15.29 11.86
C SER A 207 22.48 -16.13 10.73
N GLU A 208 22.28 -17.44 10.74
CA GLU A 208 22.84 -18.35 9.76
C GLU A 208 21.78 -18.81 8.77
N GLU A 209 22.15 -18.85 7.51
CA GLU A 209 21.33 -19.30 6.40
C GLU A 209 21.68 -20.75 6.06
N SER A 210 20.66 -21.62 5.97
CA SER A 210 20.87 -22.98 5.47
C SER A 210 21.01 -22.97 3.93
N PRO A 211 21.63 -24.02 3.34
CA PRO A 211 21.68 -24.16 1.88
C PRO A 211 20.28 -24.11 1.24
N ALA A 212 19.28 -24.68 1.89
CA ALA A 212 17.89 -24.66 1.42
C ALA A 212 17.30 -23.24 1.41
N PHE A 213 17.61 -22.44 2.42
CA PHE A 213 17.16 -21.05 2.47
C PHE A 213 17.89 -20.19 1.43
N VAL A 214 19.20 -20.39 1.25
CA VAL A 214 19.96 -19.70 0.18
C VAL A 214 19.38 -20.05 -1.19
N GLU A 215 19.08 -21.31 -1.45
CA GLU A 215 18.44 -21.76 -2.70
C GLU A 215 17.09 -21.07 -2.93
N PHE A 216 16.30 -20.87 -1.87
CA PHE A 216 15.03 -20.16 -1.95
C PHE A 216 15.23 -18.65 -2.20
N LEU A 217 16.23 -18.02 -1.59
CA LEU A 217 16.55 -16.62 -1.85
C LEU A 217 17.00 -16.39 -3.29
N GLU A 218 17.81 -17.30 -3.86
CA GLU A 218 18.20 -17.28 -5.27
C GLU A 218 17.00 -17.49 -6.21
N PHE A 219 16.03 -18.29 -5.77
CA PHE A 219 14.77 -18.45 -6.50
C PHE A 219 13.90 -17.17 -6.48
N LEU A 220 13.92 -16.41 -5.40
CA LEU A 220 13.19 -15.13 -5.31
C LEU A 220 13.80 -14.04 -6.18
N GLY A 221 15.12 -14.01 -6.34
CA GLY A 221 15.72 -12.96 -7.13
C GLY A 221 17.24 -12.93 -7.08
N GLU A 222 17.79 -11.84 -7.55
CA GLU A 222 19.22 -11.61 -7.60
C GLU A 222 19.72 -11.09 -6.24
N LYS A 223 20.78 -11.68 -5.73
CA LYS A 223 21.51 -11.13 -4.59
C LYS A 223 22.25 -9.88 -5.04
N ILE A 224 21.98 -8.77 -4.40
CA ILE A 224 22.56 -7.46 -4.72
C ILE A 224 23.37 -6.93 -3.55
N GLU A 225 24.40 -6.13 -3.88
CA GLU A 225 25.07 -5.27 -2.92
C GLU A 225 24.28 -3.98 -2.74
N LEU A 226 24.02 -3.59 -1.48
CA LEU A 226 23.26 -2.38 -1.17
C LEU A 226 24.07 -1.11 -1.47
N HIS A 227 25.41 -1.15 -1.28
CA HIS A 227 26.24 0.02 -1.49
C HIS A 227 26.12 0.57 -2.93
N ASN A 228 25.67 1.82 -3.05
CA ASN A 228 25.42 2.49 -4.33
C ASN A 228 24.40 1.81 -5.24
N PHE A 229 23.53 0.93 -4.72
CA PHE A 229 22.47 0.31 -5.51
C PHE A 229 21.56 1.38 -6.13
N LYS A 230 21.21 1.22 -7.41
CA LYS A 230 20.45 2.21 -8.19
C LYS A 230 19.00 1.89 -8.40
N GLY A 231 18.57 0.63 -8.15
CA GLY A 231 17.17 0.21 -8.22
C GLY A 231 16.36 0.68 -7.01
N PHE A 232 15.14 0.19 -6.93
CA PHE A 232 14.27 0.42 -5.77
C PHE A 232 14.86 -0.26 -4.54
N ARG A 233 15.15 0.51 -3.51
CA ARG A 233 15.83 0.03 -2.31
C ARG A 233 14.89 -0.40 -1.16
N GLY A 234 13.58 -0.12 -1.28
CA GLY A 234 12.59 -0.51 -0.26
C GLY A 234 12.77 0.10 1.13
N GLY A 235 13.51 1.22 1.24
CA GLY A 235 13.85 1.82 2.54
C GLY A 235 15.22 1.39 3.10
N LEU A 236 15.91 0.43 2.47
CA LEU A 236 17.25 0.02 2.87
C LEU A 236 18.29 1.13 2.62
N ASP A 237 19.30 1.19 3.47
CA ASP A 237 20.40 2.15 3.36
C ASP A 237 21.43 1.68 2.30
N VAL A 238 21.67 2.54 1.32
CA VAL A 238 22.60 2.25 0.21
C VAL A 238 23.87 3.10 0.29
N THR A 239 24.10 3.79 1.40
CA THR A 239 25.21 4.74 1.55
C THR A 239 26.12 4.43 2.73
N HIS A 240 25.56 4.08 3.88
CA HIS A 240 26.28 3.96 5.13
C HIS A 240 26.32 2.53 5.70
N GLY A 241 25.63 1.58 5.07
CA GLY A 241 25.59 0.19 5.50
C GLY A 241 24.77 -0.06 6.78
N GLN A 242 23.87 0.87 7.15
CA GLN A 242 23.07 0.75 8.38
C GLN A 242 22.05 -0.39 8.36
N THR A 243 21.72 -0.91 7.17
CA THR A 243 20.74 -1.98 6.97
C THR A 243 21.37 -3.26 6.41
N GLY A 244 22.66 -3.46 6.65
CA GLY A 244 23.41 -4.57 6.09
C GLY A 244 24.11 -4.21 4.78
N THR A 245 24.78 -5.20 4.18
CA THR A 245 25.57 -5.03 2.97
C THR A 245 24.90 -5.57 1.72
N GLU A 246 24.02 -6.54 1.90
CA GLU A 246 23.36 -7.29 0.80
C GLU A 246 21.86 -7.39 1.02
N SER A 247 21.15 -7.60 -0.07
CA SER A 247 19.74 -8.02 -0.03
C SER A 247 19.38 -8.80 -1.30
N VAL A 248 18.10 -9.12 -1.47
CA VAL A 248 17.56 -9.81 -2.65
C VAL A 248 16.62 -8.87 -3.40
N TYR A 249 16.82 -8.77 -4.69
CA TYR A 249 16.06 -7.88 -5.57
C TYR A 249 15.57 -8.61 -6.81
N CYS A 250 14.40 -8.25 -7.31
CA CYS A 250 13.85 -8.79 -8.54
C CYS A 250 13.13 -7.70 -9.34
N ASN A 251 13.27 -7.72 -10.67
CA ASN A 251 12.42 -6.95 -11.57
C ASN A 251 11.41 -7.90 -12.21
N TYR A 252 10.18 -7.89 -11.70
CA TYR A 252 9.11 -8.76 -12.17
C TYR A 252 8.10 -7.95 -12.98
N ARG A 253 7.99 -8.20 -14.28
CA ARG A 253 7.05 -7.53 -15.20
C ARG A 253 7.06 -6.00 -15.08
N ASN A 254 8.25 -5.40 -15.09
CA ASN A 254 8.51 -3.97 -14.91
C ASN A 254 8.09 -3.43 -13.53
N LYS A 255 8.01 -4.28 -12.53
CA LYS A 255 7.84 -3.92 -11.12
C LYS A 255 9.10 -4.28 -10.36
N GLU A 256 9.63 -3.32 -9.64
CA GLU A 256 10.81 -3.51 -8.80
C GLU A 256 10.39 -4.07 -7.45
N VAL A 257 10.99 -5.17 -7.05
CA VAL A 257 10.71 -5.86 -5.79
C VAL A 257 11.99 -5.94 -4.97
N MET A 258 11.98 -5.38 -3.77
CA MET A 258 13.03 -5.51 -2.78
C MET A 258 12.56 -6.43 -1.66
N PHE A 259 13.40 -7.39 -1.27
CA PHE A 259 13.12 -8.27 -0.15
C PHE A 259 13.89 -7.82 1.09
N HIS A 260 13.20 -7.68 2.22
CA HIS A 260 13.80 -7.47 3.53
C HIS A 260 14.06 -8.84 4.17
N VAL A 261 15.23 -9.38 3.93
CA VAL A 261 15.59 -10.73 4.42
C VAL A 261 16.07 -10.64 5.86
N SER A 262 15.41 -11.36 6.78
CA SER A 262 15.68 -11.27 8.22
C SER A 262 17.14 -11.53 8.59
N THR A 263 17.77 -12.50 7.93
CA THR A 263 19.17 -12.89 8.18
C THR A 263 20.20 -11.93 7.58
N LYS A 264 19.82 -11.14 6.54
CA LYS A 264 20.70 -10.15 5.88
C LYS A 264 20.62 -8.77 6.51
N LEU A 265 19.56 -8.49 7.27
CA LEU A 265 19.46 -7.30 8.10
C LEU A 265 20.42 -7.42 9.31
N PRO A 266 20.96 -6.30 9.82
CA PRO A 266 21.95 -6.32 10.88
C PRO A 266 21.46 -7.08 12.12
N TYR A 267 22.34 -7.93 12.65
CA TYR A 267 22.17 -8.60 13.94
C TYR A 267 22.82 -7.73 15.02
N THR A 268 22.14 -7.55 16.13
CA THR A 268 22.66 -6.79 17.28
C THR A 268 22.90 -7.73 18.44
N ASP A 269 24.17 -7.91 18.82
CA ASP A 269 24.52 -8.75 19.96
C ASP A 269 23.90 -8.19 21.25
N GLY A 270 23.29 -9.09 22.03
CA GLY A 270 22.63 -8.76 23.30
C GLY A 270 21.23 -8.18 23.18
N ASP A 271 20.75 -7.87 21.97
CA ASP A 271 19.34 -7.51 21.72
C ASP A 271 18.53 -8.76 21.39
N THR A 272 17.82 -9.31 22.38
CA THR A 272 17.00 -10.50 22.18
C THR A 272 15.83 -10.28 21.22
N GLN A 273 15.33 -9.05 21.13
CA GLN A 273 14.20 -8.69 20.27
C GLN A 273 14.61 -8.35 18.84
N GLN A 274 15.92 -8.18 18.58
CA GLN A 274 16.45 -7.80 17.26
C GLN A 274 15.66 -6.65 16.61
N LEU A 275 15.51 -5.53 17.33
CA LEU A 275 14.65 -4.40 16.95
C LEU A 275 14.95 -3.84 15.56
N GLN A 276 16.21 -3.89 15.10
CA GLN A 276 16.57 -3.45 13.75
C GLN A 276 15.89 -4.32 12.67
N ARG A 277 15.91 -5.64 12.84
CA ARG A 277 15.26 -6.60 11.94
C ARG A 277 13.75 -6.44 11.97
N LYS A 278 13.19 -6.37 13.17
CA LYS A 278 11.76 -6.13 13.42
C LYS A 278 11.28 -4.82 12.79
N ARG A 279 12.09 -3.76 12.87
CA ARG A 279 11.75 -2.45 12.30
C ARG A 279 11.54 -2.49 10.79
N HIS A 280 12.39 -3.22 10.06
CA HIS A 280 12.24 -3.33 8.61
C HIS A 280 11.10 -4.27 8.24
N ILE A 281 11.14 -5.50 8.71
CA ILE A 281 10.14 -6.52 8.36
C ILE A 281 8.76 -6.17 8.93
N GLY A 282 8.69 -5.68 10.15
CA GLY A 282 7.42 -5.25 10.76
C GLY A 282 6.78 -4.03 10.08
N ASN A 283 7.50 -3.33 9.21
CA ASN A 283 6.99 -2.24 8.38
C ASN A 283 6.65 -2.66 6.93
N ASP A 284 6.77 -3.94 6.61
CA ASP A 284 6.23 -4.49 5.38
C ASP A 284 4.75 -4.82 5.54
N ILE A 285 4.05 -4.93 4.43
CA ILE A 285 2.60 -5.21 4.43
C ILE A 285 2.36 -6.71 4.27
N VAL A 286 3.23 -7.36 3.50
CA VAL A 286 3.19 -8.79 3.21
C VAL A 286 4.55 -9.39 3.59
N GLY A 287 4.51 -10.51 4.31
CA GLY A 287 5.69 -11.30 4.67
C GLY A 287 5.68 -12.68 4.01
N ILE A 288 6.87 -13.17 3.69
CA ILE A 288 7.11 -14.57 3.31
C ILE A 288 7.75 -15.24 4.52
N VAL A 289 7.24 -16.38 4.93
CA VAL A 289 7.83 -17.22 5.97
C VAL A 289 8.36 -18.48 5.31
N PHE A 290 9.67 -18.62 5.28
CA PHE A 290 10.30 -19.81 4.73
C PHE A 290 10.61 -20.82 5.84
N GLN A 291 10.23 -22.06 5.63
CA GLN A 291 10.47 -23.20 6.52
C GLN A 291 11.26 -24.28 5.79
N GLU A 292 12.34 -24.72 6.38
CA GLU A 292 13.08 -25.89 5.92
C GLU A 292 12.42 -27.16 6.43
N GLU A 293 12.14 -27.19 7.73
CA GLU A 293 11.43 -28.28 8.36
C GLU A 293 9.99 -27.85 8.70
N ASN A 294 9.07 -28.81 8.66
CA ASN A 294 7.66 -28.56 8.92
C ASN A 294 7.44 -28.12 10.38
N THR A 295 7.01 -26.87 10.56
CA THR A 295 6.66 -26.30 11.85
C THR A 295 5.48 -25.32 11.69
N PRO A 296 4.51 -25.25 12.62
CA PRO A 296 3.38 -24.35 12.47
C PRO A 296 3.80 -22.88 12.64
N PHE A 297 3.32 -22.02 11.75
CA PHE A 297 3.42 -20.57 11.86
C PHE A 297 2.09 -19.99 12.35
N VAL A 298 2.14 -19.07 13.32
CA VAL A 298 0.98 -18.34 13.83
C VAL A 298 1.11 -16.87 13.40
N PRO A 299 0.14 -16.29 12.68
CA PRO A 299 0.29 -14.96 12.08
C PRO A 299 0.43 -13.81 13.10
N ASP A 300 -0.06 -13.97 14.33
CA ASP A 300 0.12 -13.00 15.42
C ASP A 300 1.43 -13.18 16.22
N MET A 301 2.25 -14.18 15.86
CA MET A 301 3.59 -14.38 16.42
C MET A 301 4.47 -13.15 16.23
N ILE A 302 4.28 -12.43 15.10
CA ILE A 302 5.01 -11.20 14.81
C ILE A 302 4.13 -9.99 15.14
N ALA A 303 4.48 -9.27 16.20
CA ALA A 303 3.75 -8.09 16.63
C ALA A 303 4.01 -6.92 15.67
N SER A 304 3.14 -6.75 14.69
CA SER A 304 3.19 -5.67 13.70
C SER A 304 1.84 -5.02 13.49
N ASN A 305 1.90 -3.72 13.25
CA ASN A 305 0.76 -2.94 12.83
C ASN A 305 0.55 -2.90 11.30
N PHE A 306 1.55 -3.32 10.52
CA PHE A 306 1.55 -3.20 9.06
C PHE A 306 1.49 -4.54 8.33
N LEU A 307 2.07 -5.59 8.90
CA LEU A 307 1.94 -6.94 8.34
C LEU A 307 0.48 -7.38 8.42
N HIS A 308 -0.14 -7.57 7.26
CA HIS A 308 -1.54 -7.95 7.12
C HIS A 308 -1.72 -9.29 6.43
N ALA A 309 -0.69 -9.76 5.70
CA ALA A 309 -0.74 -11.04 5.01
C ALA A 309 0.62 -11.75 5.08
N TYR A 310 0.58 -13.07 5.09
CA TYR A 310 1.75 -13.93 5.06
C TYR A 310 1.59 -15.04 4.02
N VAL A 311 2.67 -15.32 3.31
CA VAL A 311 2.81 -16.50 2.46
C VAL A 311 3.82 -17.42 3.11
N VAL A 312 3.37 -18.55 3.64
CA VAL A 312 4.24 -19.55 4.27
C VAL A 312 4.64 -20.56 3.23
N VAL A 313 5.94 -20.75 3.07
CA VAL A 313 6.55 -21.66 2.08
C VAL A 313 7.44 -22.65 2.80
N GLN A 314 7.07 -23.93 2.77
CA GLN A 314 7.89 -25.02 3.28
C GLN A 314 8.53 -25.78 2.12
N VAL A 315 9.85 -25.91 2.14
CA VAL A 315 10.57 -26.67 1.13
C VAL A 315 10.48 -28.18 1.40
N VAL A 316 10.39 -28.94 0.34
CA VAL A 316 10.48 -30.41 0.35
C VAL A 316 11.57 -30.83 -0.62
N ASN A 317 12.43 -31.76 -0.20
CA ASN A 317 13.59 -32.21 -0.96
C ASN A 317 14.52 -31.04 -1.39
N PRO A 318 14.98 -30.19 -0.45
CA PRO A 318 15.83 -29.06 -0.80
C PRO A 318 17.16 -29.53 -1.42
N CYS A 319 17.77 -28.65 -2.21
CA CYS A 319 19.07 -28.89 -2.84
C CYS A 319 19.11 -30.14 -3.70
N SER A 320 18.00 -30.50 -4.35
CA SER A 320 17.86 -31.68 -5.23
C SER A 320 17.28 -31.28 -6.59
N ASP A 321 17.29 -32.18 -7.55
CA ASP A 321 16.65 -31.95 -8.86
C ASP A 321 15.11 -31.91 -8.79
N ASN A 322 14.54 -32.31 -7.67
CA ASN A 322 13.10 -32.40 -7.46
C ASN A 322 12.64 -31.61 -6.23
N VAL A 323 12.98 -30.34 -6.19
CA VAL A 323 12.55 -29.44 -5.11
C VAL A 323 11.08 -29.10 -5.27
N LEU A 324 10.32 -29.30 -4.20
CA LEU A 324 8.91 -28.93 -4.11
C LEU A 324 8.72 -27.89 -3.00
N TYR A 325 7.66 -27.09 -3.14
CA TYR A 325 7.23 -26.12 -2.14
C TYR A 325 5.77 -26.34 -1.76
N ARG A 326 5.53 -26.56 -0.48
CA ARG A 326 4.18 -26.51 0.12
C ARG A 326 3.89 -25.07 0.48
N VAL A 327 2.73 -24.57 0.10
CA VAL A 327 2.39 -23.15 0.27
C VAL A 327 1.06 -23.02 1.01
N SER A 328 1.03 -22.14 2.00
CA SER A 328 -0.19 -21.67 2.64
C SER A 328 -0.18 -20.16 2.72
N VAL A 329 -1.34 -19.56 2.69
CA VAL A 329 -1.50 -18.11 2.76
C VAL A 329 -2.47 -17.77 3.88
N THR A 330 -2.15 -16.74 4.64
CA THR A 330 -3.05 -16.17 5.65
C THR A 330 -3.02 -14.66 5.57
N ALA A 331 -4.15 -14.04 5.85
CA ALA A 331 -4.25 -12.60 5.98
C ALA A 331 -5.30 -12.25 7.03
N ARG A 332 -5.27 -10.99 7.50
CA ARG A 332 -6.28 -10.49 8.41
C ARG A 332 -7.68 -10.60 7.81
N ASP A 333 -8.66 -10.79 8.63
CA ASP A 333 -10.07 -11.01 8.21
C ASP A 333 -10.69 -9.83 7.45
N ASP A 334 -10.19 -8.60 7.67
CA ASP A 334 -10.58 -7.41 6.91
C ASP A 334 -9.85 -7.25 5.55
N VAL A 335 -8.89 -8.14 5.24
CA VAL A 335 -8.24 -8.21 3.92
C VAL A 335 -9.08 -9.10 3.00
N PRO A 336 -9.60 -8.61 1.87
CA PRO A 336 -10.33 -9.45 0.94
C PRO A 336 -9.42 -10.52 0.30
N PHE A 337 -10.03 -11.63 -0.11
CA PHE A 337 -9.32 -12.67 -0.85
C PHE A 337 -8.63 -12.10 -2.10
N PHE A 338 -7.44 -12.62 -2.40
CA PHE A 338 -6.63 -12.20 -3.53
C PHE A 338 -6.10 -13.41 -4.31
N GLY A 339 -6.14 -13.28 -5.63
CA GLY A 339 -5.64 -14.29 -6.55
C GLY A 339 -4.12 -14.24 -6.77
N PRO A 340 -3.57 -15.23 -7.46
CA PRO A 340 -4.23 -16.45 -7.92
C PRO A 340 -4.56 -17.40 -6.75
N ALA A 341 -5.64 -18.20 -6.89
CA ALA A 341 -5.99 -19.20 -5.89
C ALA A 341 -4.94 -20.31 -5.85
N LEU A 342 -4.65 -20.81 -4.63
CA LEU A 342 -3.76 -21.95 -4.47
C LEU A 342 -4.38 -23.23 -5.10
N PRO A 343 -3.57 -24.08 -5.75
CA PRO A 343 -4.04 -25.37 -6.20
C PRO A 343 -4.39 -26.29 -5.02
N ASN A 344 -5.04 -27.41 -5.32
CA ASN A 344 -5.32 -28.45 -4.34
C ASN A 344 -4.81 -29.80 -4.87
N PRO A 345 -3.76 -30.37 -4.28
CA PRO A 345 -2.98 -29.89 -3.14
C PRO A 345 -2.16 -28.62 -3.44
N ALA A 346 -1.89 -27.82 -2.40
CA ALA A 346 -1.15 -26.57 -2.50
C ALA A 346 0.37 -26.83 -2.49
N VAL A 347 0.83 -27.53 -3.52
CA VAL A 347 2.23 -27.95 -3.72
C VAL A 347 2.69 -27.54 -5.11
N PHE A 348 3.88 -26.99 -5.18
CA PHE A 348 4.49 -26.51 -6.42
C PHE A 348 5.85 -27.14 -6.63
N LYS A 349 6.20 -27.41 -7.87
CA LYS A 349 7.58 -27.73 -8.25
C LYS A 349 8.37 -26.42 -8.37
N LYS A 350 9.63 -26.40 -7.92
CA LYS A 350 10.55 -25.28 -8.17
C LYS A 350 10.68 -25.03 -9.66
N GLY A 351 10.35 -23.84 -10.11
CA GLY A 351 10.42 -23.49 -11.54
C GLY A 351 9.72 -22.16 -11.85
N PRO A 352 9.74 -21.75 -13.12
CA PRO A 352 9.20 -20.47 -13.55
C PRO A 352 7.71 -20.31 -13.29
N GLU A 353 6.92 -21.38 -13.30
CA GLU A 353 5.49 -21.34 -13.01
C GLU A 353 5.22 -20.97 -11.55
N PHE A 354 5.97 -21.57 -10.61
CA PHE A 354 5.85 -21.20 -9.20
C PHE A 354 6.36 -19.78 -8.94
N HIS A 355 7.44 -19.38 -9.59
CA HIS A 355 7.95 -18.01 -9.51
C HIS A 355 6.89 -17.00 -9.96
N GLU A 356 6.27 -17.24 -11.12
CA GLU A 356 5.20 -16.37 -11.62
C GLU A 356 3.99 -16.34 -10.68
N PHE A 357 3.59 -17.51 -10.16
CA PHE A 357 2.51 -17.62 -9.19
C PHE A 357 2.81 -16.83 -7.92
N LEU A 358 3.98 -17.05 -7.31
CA LEU A 358 4.37 -16.44 -6.05
C LEU A 358 4.44 -14.92 -6.14
N PHE A 359 5.09 -14.38 -7.18
CA PHE A 359 5.18 -12.94 -7.36
C PHE A 359 3.83 -12.29 -7.62
N THR A 360 2.98 -12.94 -8.41
CA THR A 360 1.61 -12.46 -8.63
C THR A 360 0.82 -12.47 -7.32
N LYS A 361 0.93 -13.54 -6.54
CA LYS A 361 0.26 -13.68 -5.24
C LYS A 361 0.71 -12.58 -4.26
N LEU A 362 2.01 -12.33 -4.15
CA LEU A 362 2.59 -11.31 -3.27
C LEU A 362 2.11 -9.90 -3.63
N ILE A 363 2.16 -9.55 -4.92
CA ILE A 363 1.75 -8.23 -5.39
C ILE A 363 0.24 -8.03 -5.20
N ASN A 364 -0.56 -9.04 -5.53
CA ASN A 364 -2.01 -8.99 -5.33
C ASN A 364 -2.39 -8.96 -3.84
N ALA A 365 -1.61 -9.63 -2.98
CA ALA A 365 -1.76 -9.57 -1.52
C ALA A 365 -1.59 -8.13 -1.02
N GLU A 366 -0.55 -7.41 -1.46
CA GLU A 366 -0.34 -6.03 -1.06
C GLU A 366 -1.50 -5.13 -1.52
N TYR A 367 -1.97 -5.27 -2.77
CA TYR A 367 -3.16 -4.55 -3.24
C TYR A 367 -4.43 -4.88 -2.45
N ALA A 368 -4.59 -6.13 -2.01
CA ALA A 368 -5.72 -6.52 -1.17
C ALA A 368 -5.61 -5.91 0.22
N CYS A 369 -4.41 -5.90 0.81
CA CYS A 369 -4.16 -5.31 2.13
C CYS A 369 -4.45 -3.79 2.17
N TYR A 370 -4.27 -3.07 1.06
CA TYR A 370 -4.66 -1.65 1.00
C TYR A 370 -6.17 -1.42 1.18
N LYS A 371 -7.00 -2.45 0.99
CA LYS A 371 -8.46 -2.39 1.22
C LYS A 371 -8.84 -2.64 2.68
N ALA A 372 -7.92 -3.15 3.52
CA ALA A 372 -8.14 -3.31 4.96
C ALA A 372 -8.39 -1.95 5.63
N GLU A 373 -9.21 -1.94 6.66
CA GLU A 373 -9.72 -0.72 7.29
C GLU A 373 -8.62 0.29 7.64
N LYS A 374 -7.53 -0.19 8.18
CA LYS A 374 -6.40 0.65 8.57
C LYS A 374 -5.77 1.38 7.40
N PHE A 375 -5.49 0.66 6.31
CA PHE A 375 -4.88 1.25 5.10
C PHE A 375 -5.88 2.09 4.32
N ALA A 376 -7.15 1.68 4.23
CA ALA A 376 -8.19 2.45 3.58
C ALA A 376 -8.37 3.84 4.20
N LYS A 377 -8.29 3.96 5.54
CA LYS A 377 -8.31 5.25 6.23
C LYS A 377 -7.09 6.12 5.92
N LEU A 378 -5.93 5.51 5.75
CA LEU A 378 -4.70 6.24 5.36
C LEU A 378 -4.77 6.70 3.91
N GLU A 379 -5.27 5.85 3.01
CA GLU A 379 -5.48 6.19 1.60
C GLU A 379 -6.47 7.36 1.45
N GLU A 380 -7.58 7.35 2.18
CA GLU A 380 -8.57 8.43 2.16
C GLU A 380 -7.94 9.78 2.55
N ARG A 381 -7.12 9.82 3.60
CA ARG A 381 -6.42 11.05 4.02
C ARG A 381 -5.45 11.54 2.95
N THR A 382 -4.65 10.63 2.40
CA THR A 382 -3.67 10.93 1.35
C THR A 382 -4.39 11.44 0.10
N ARG A 383 -5.45 10.76 -0.32
CA ARG A 383 -6.27 11.15 -1.45
C ARG A 383 -6.87 12.53 -1.27
N SER A 384 -7.45 12.80 -0.09
CA SER A 384 -8.05 14.10 0.21
C SER A 384 -7.02 15.23 0.13
N ALA A 385 -5.84 15.06 0.72
CA ALA A 385 -4.75 16.04 0.67
C ALA A 385 -4.21 16.26 -0.75
N LEU A 386 -4.05 15.21 -1.53
CA LEU A 386 -3.60 15.31 -2.93
C LEU A 386 -4.65 16.00 -3.81
N LEU A 387 -5.94 15.73 -3.58
CA LEU A 387 -7.02 16.37 -4.32
C LEU A 387 -7.14 17.85 -3.99
N GLU A 388 -6.95 18.23 -2.72
CA GLU A 388 -6.86 19.62 -2.28
C GLU A 388 -5.70 20.33 -2.96
N THR A 389 -4.50 19.75 -2.95
CA THR A 389 -3.32 20.30 -3.64
C THR A 389 -3.58 20.48 -5.14
N LEU A 390 -4.17 19.46 -5.80
CA LEU A 390 -4.55 19.57 -7.21
C LEU A 390 -5.52 20.72 -7.45
N TYR A 391 -6.56 20.86 -6.61
CA TYR A 391 -7.53 21.93 -6.67
C TYR A 391 -6.87 23.30 -6.54
N GLU A 392 -5.99 23.49 -5.55
CA GLU A 392 -5.27 24.75 -5.31
C GLU A 392 -4.36 25.12 -6.49
N GLU A 393 -3.67 24.15 -7.08
CA GLU A 393 -2.86 24.38 -8.29
C GLU A 393 -3.71 24.80 -9.49
N LEU A 394 -4.88 24.19 -9.70
CA LEU A 394 -5.81 24.59 -10.76
C LEU A 394 -6.38 25.99 -10.53
N LEU A 395 -6.68 26.33 -9.28
CA LEU A 395 -7.17 27.64 -8.88
C LEU A 395 -6.10 28.73 -9.03
N SER A 396 -4.89 28.50 -8.52
CA SER A 396 -3.78 29.45 -8.56
C SER A 396 -3.30 29.72 -10.00
N ALA A 397 -3.24 28.69 -10.84
CA ALA A 397 -2.94 28.83 -12.25
C ALA A 397 -3.96 29.70 -12.99
N ARG A 398 -5.26 29.56 -12.66
CA ARG A 398 -6.31 30.45 -13.17
C ARG A 398 -6.07 31.90 -12.74
N ALA A 399 -5.76 32.14 -11.47
CA ALA A 399 -5.49 33.47 -10.95
C ALA A 399 -4.25 34.12 -11.58
N ALA A 400 -3.19 33.34 -11.86
CA ALA A 400 -1.99 33.80 -12.55
C ALA A 400 -2.28 34.17 -14.00
N MET A 401 -3.07 33.36 -14.73
CA MET A 401 -3.51 33.68 -16.09
C MET A 401 -4.35 34.96 -16.16
N LEU A 402 -5.21 35.18 -15.17
CA LEU A 402 -6.01 36.40 -15.08
C LEU A 402 -5.17 37.66 -14.81
N ARG A 403 -4.04 37.51 -14.08
CA ARG A 403 -3.11 38.62 -13.76
C ARG A 403 -2.07 38.86 -14.85
N GLY A 404 -1.64 37.82 -15.54
CA GLY A 404 -0.57 37.92 -16.54
C GLY A 404 -1.00 38.45 -17.92
N HIS A 405 -2.29 38.55 -18.18
CA HIS A 405 -2.83 39.14 -19.39
C HIS A 405 -3.57 40.41 -18.99
N GLY A 406 -2.96 41.56 -19.23
CA GLY A 406 -3.60 42.87 -19.12
C GLY A 406 -4.83 43.06 -20.02
N ASP A 407 -5.29 42.03 -20.66
CA ASP A 407 -6.45 41.93 -21.53
C ASP A 407 -7.53 41.03 -20.91
N GLN A 408 -8.14 41.52 -19.85
CA GLN A 408 -9.34 40.92 -19.23
C GLN A 408 -10.44 40.62 -20.27
N LEU A 409 -10.47 41.36 -21.37
CA LEU A 409 -11.42 41.19 -22.48
C LEU A 409 -11.15 39.91 -23.28
N HIS A 410 -9.90 39.52 -23.48
CA HIS A 410 -9.56 38.33 -24.26
C HIS A 410 -9.89 37.03 -23.53
N LEU A 411 -9.65 36.99 -22.23
CA LEU A 411 -9.94 35.81 -21.39
C LEU A 411 -11.44 35.61 -21.22
N ASN A 412 -12.21 36.70 -20.99
CA ASN A 412 -13.68 36.64 -20.96
C ASN A 412 -14.26 36.19 -22.30
N ARG A 413 -13.59 36.51 -23.43
CA ARG A 413 -13.99 36.05 -24.75
C ARG A 413 -13.73 34.56 -24.93
N VAL A 414 -12.60 34.04 -24.46
CA VAL A 414 -12.27 32.61 -24.51
C VAL A 414 -13.21 31.81 -23.59
N ILE A 415 -13.50 32.32 -22.38
CA ILE A 415 -14.45 31.67 -21.46
C ILE A 415 -15.85 31.64 -22.05
N ARG A 416 -16.31 32.80 -22.62
CA ARG A 416 -17.63 32.87 -23.27
C ARG A 416 -17.70 31.99 -24.52
N SER A 417 -16.67 31.93 -25.36
CA SER A 417 -16.66 31.07 -26.55
C SER A 417 -16.70 29.58 -26.20
N ARG A 418 -16.01 29.15 -25.12
CA ARG A 418 -16.07 27.78 -24.62
C ARG A 418 -17.40 27.43 -23.95
N SER A 419 -17.98 28.34 -23.16
CA SER A 419 -19.35 28.17 -22.64
C SER A 419 -20.38 28.15 -23.77
N GLN A 420 -20.26 29.04 -24.73
CA GLN A 420 -21.17 29.07 -25.90
C GLN A 420 -21.00 27.85 -26.81
N SER A 421 -19.80 27.25 -26.93
CA SER A 421 -19.60 25.96 -27.61
C SER A 421 -20.34 24.84 -26.91
N MET A 422 -20.39 24.84 -25.58
CA MET A 422 -21.16 23.85 -24.81
C MET A 422 -22.67 24.08 -24.96
N ASP A 423 -23.10 25.34 -24.90
CA ASP A 423 -24.52 25.71 -25.12
C ASP A 423 -24.93 25.49 -26.59
N ALA A 424 -24.03 25.68 -27.56
CA ALA A 424 -24.26 25.43 -28.97
C ALA A 424 -24.31 23.92 -29.32
N MET A 425 -23.62 23.06 -28.59
CA MET A 425 -23.75 21.61 -28.71
C MET A 425 -25.14 21.12 -28.30
N GLY A 426 -25.83 21.82 -27.41
CA GLY A 426 -27.21 21.53 -26.99
C GLY A 426 -28.28 21.94 -28.02
N LEU A 427 -27.95 22.74 -29.04
CA LEU A 427 -28.92 23.36 -29.94
C LEU A 427 -28.87 22.88 -31.40
N THR A 428 -27.91 22.02 -31.78
CA THR A 428 -27.81 21.58 -33.20
C THR A 428 -27.84 20.05 -33.38
N LEU A 429 -29.02 19.49 -33.21
CA LEU A 429 -29.40 18.29 -33.92
C LEU A 429 -29.81 18.68 -35.36
N LYS A 430 -28.85 19.16 -36.18
CA LYS A 430 -29.03 19.27 -37.64
C LYS A 430 -27.74 18.80 -38.32
N LYS A 431 -27.97 17.90 -39.29
CA LYS A 431 -27.08 17.15 -40.17
C LYS A 431 -25.73 17.84 -40.51
N PRO A 432 -24.67 17.05 -40.64
CA PRO A 432 -23.34 17.56 -40.98
C PRO A 432 -23.25 17.99 -42.43
N HIS A 433 -22.91 19.24 -42.68
CA HIS A 433 -22.30 19.67 -43.92
C HIS A 433 -20.78 19.61 -43.77
N THR A 434 -20.15 18.78 -44.55
CA THR A 434 -18.74 18.69 -44.83
C THR A 434 -18.22 20.01 -45.31
N VAL A 435 -17.28 20.61 -44.53
CA VAL A 435 -16.33 21.60 -45.07
C VAL A 435 -14.93 21.15 -44.68
N SER A 436 -14.23 20.68 -45.69
CA SER A 436 -12.80 20.41 -45.65
C SER A 436 -12.05 21.74 -45.66
N THR A 437 -11.28 22.02 -44.63
CA THR A 437 -10.15 22.96 -44.72
C THR A 437 -8.89 22.30 -44.20
N SER A 438 -8.08 21.95 -45.15
CA SER A 438 -6.69 21.55 -45.00
C SER A 438 -5.87 22.73 -44.45
N LEU A 439 -5.23 22.51 -43.30
CA LEU A 439 -4.07 23.28 -42.87
C LEU A 439 -2.93 22.32 -42.55
N SER A 440 -2.08 22.14 -43.52
CA SER A 440 -0.76 21.53 -43.44
C SER A 440 0.13 22.42 -42.56
N GLY A 441 0.51 21.93 -41.40
CA GLY A 441 1.55 22.47 -40.54
C GLY A 441 2.54 21.38 -40.23
N SER A 442 3.61 21.37 -40.99
CA SER A 442 4.83 20.59 -40.82
C SER A 442 5.40 20.83 -39.41
N PHE A 443 5.51 19.79 -38.59
CA PHE A 443 6.33 19.83 -37.40
C PHE A 443 7.54 18.94 -37.56
N ASN A 444 8.69 19.64 -37.59
CA ASN A 444 10.02 19.06 -37.53
C ASN A 444 10.20 18.24 -36.22
N HIS A 445 10.76 17.07 -36.38
CA HIS A 445 11.37 16.25 -35.38
C HIS A 445 12.58 16.97 -34.81
N ASP A 446 12.54 17.35 -33.53
CA ASP A 446 13.74 17.58 -32.75
C ASP A 446 13.65 16.84 -31.43
N THR A 447 14.59 15.92 -31.33
CA THR A 447 14.93 15.18 -30.11
C THR A 447 15.58 16.15 -29.13
N THR A 448 14.99 16.35 -27.96
CA THR A 448 15.76 16.66 -26.74
C THR A 448 14.87 16.72 -25.49
N GLU A 449 15.33 16.01 -24.47
CA GLU A 449 15.17 16.20 -23.03
C GLU A 449 13.78 16.40 -22.42
N SER A 450 13.40 15.39 -21.67
CA SER A 450 12.27 15.43 -20.71
C SER A 450 12.51 16.50 -19.63
N PRO A 451 11.59 17.42 -19.41
CA PRO A 451 11.72 18.36 -18.30
C PRO A 451 11.44 17.64 -16.97
N LYS A 452 12.38 17.78 -16.04
CA LYS A 452 12.26 17.37 -14.64
C LYS A 452 11.23 18.25 -13.95
N PHE A 453 10.21 17.63 -13.34
CA PHE A 453 9.23 18.32 -12.50
C PHE A 453 9.71 18.41 -11.06
N PRO A 454 9.46 19.53 -10.36
CA PRO A 454 9.68 19.63 -8.91
C PRO A 454 8.67 18.78 -8.16
N GLY A 455 9.19 17.95 -7.24
CA GLY A 455 8.37 17.17 -6.33
C GLY A 455 7.53 18.07 -5.44
N ILE A 456 6.27 17.74 -5.31
CA ILE A 456 5.33 18.39 -4.39
C ILE A 456 5.75 17.99 -2.97
N SER A 457 6.39 18.92 -2.25
CA SER A 457 6.64 18.77 -0.82
C SER A 457 5.41 19.24 -0.08
N LEU A 458 4.79 18.38 0.70
CA LEU A 458 3.76 18.72 1.66
C LEU A 458 4.35 19.64 2.73
N ILE A 459 3.99 20.91 2.70
CA ILE A 459 4.35 21.90 3.72
C ILE A 459 3.26 21.86 4.79
N ILE A 460 3.65 21.44 5.99
CA ILE A 460 2.87 21.65 7.21
C ILE A 460 3.23 23.04 7.74
N PRO A 461 2.27 23.93 8.09
CA PRO A 461 2.58 25.25 8.59
C PRO A 461 3.06 25.20 10.04
N GLY A 462 4.30 25.65 10.28
CA GLY A 462 4.83 25.81 11.62
C GLY A 462 6.31 26.13 11.67
N LYS A 463 6.61 27.47 11.71
CA LYS A 463 7.84 28.14 12.15
C LYS A 463 8.99 28.35 11.15
N SER A 464 9.30 29.64 11.08
CA SER A 464 10.24 30.41 10.26
C SER A 464 11.70 29.98 10.21
N PRO A 465 12.51 30.57 9.32
CA PRO A 465 13.58 29.85 8.64
C PRO A 465 14.97 30.11 9.20
N THR A 466 15.84 29.13 9.13
CA THR A 466 17.29 29.35 9.07
C THR A 466 17.88 28.72 7.82
N ARG A 467 18.55 29.58 7.08
CA ARG A 467 19.20 29.43 5.81
C ARG A 467 20.41 28.49 5.90
N LYS A 468 20.48 27.39 5.11
CA LYS A 468 21.75 26.81 4.63
C LYS A 468 21.58 25.91 3.40
N LYS A 469 22.32 26.32 2.39
CA LYS A 469 22.99 25.66 1.24
C LYS A 469 22.43 24.37 0.61
N SER A 470 22.17 24.56 -0.68
CA SER A 470 21.78 23.62 -1.72
C SER A 470 22.77 22.47 -1.98
N GLY A 471 22.22 21.25 -2.06
CA GLY A 471 22.83 20.09 -2.72
C GLY A 471 21.82 19.47 -3.70
N PRO A 472 22.26 18.73 -4.74
CA PRO A 472 21.40 18.38 -5.87
C PRO A 472 20.41 17.28 -5.53
N PHE A 473 19.15 17.50 -5.92
CA PHE A 473 18.03 16.60 -5.68
C PHE A 473 18.07 15.36 -6.59
N SER A 474 18.04 14.18 -5.98
CA SER A 474 17.76 12.93 -6.68
C SER A 474 16.23 12.74 -6.72
N SER A 475 15.74 12.50 -7.92
CA SER A 475 14.33 12.22 -8.21
C SER A 475 13.90 10.90 -7.57
N ARG A 476 13.13 10.97 -6.48
CA ARG A 476 12.44 9.81 -5.91
C ARG A 476 11.05 9.72 -6.51
N ARG A 477 10.81 8.71 -7.31
CA ARG A 477 9.47 8.19 -7.58
C ARG A 477 9.28 6.98 -6.68
N SER A 478 8.62 7.18 -5.56
CA SER A 478 8.16 6.12 -4.69
C SER A 478 6.65 6.07 -4.81
N SER A 479 6.13 4.94 -5.18
CA SER A 479 4.70 4.76 -5.45
C SER A 479 3.88 4.44 -4.21
N ALA A 480 4.53 4.10 -3.11
CA ALA A 480 3.92 4.04 -1.78
C ALA A 480 3.97 5.39 -1.05
N ILE A 481 3.92 6.51 -1.80
CA ILE A 481 4.17 7.87 -1.28
C ILE A 481 3.35 8.20 -0.03
N GLY A 482 2.11 7.71 0.08
CA GLY A 482 1.28 7.96 1.25
C GLY A 482 1.70 7.17 2.49
N ILE A 483 2.13 5.93 2.32
CA ILE A 483 2.36 5.00 3.44
C ILE A 483 3.76 5.17 4.00
N GLU A 484 4.79 5.32 3.18
CA GLU A 484 6.17 5.56 3.65
C GLU A 484 6.29 6.89 4.40
N ASN A 485 5.66 7.97 3.91
CA ASN A 485 5.67 9.26 4.63
C ASN A 485 4.90 9.22 5.95
N ILE A 486 3.84 8.40 6.04
CA ILE A 486 3.07 8.24 7.28
C ILE A 486 3.86 7.41 8.31
N GLN A 487 4.64 6.42 7.85
CA GLN A 487 5.54 5.66 8.72
C GLN A 487 6.60 6.57 9.36
N GLU A 488 7.27 7.42 8.57
CA GLU A 488 8.24 8.40 9.10
C GLU A 488 7.63 9.40 10.09
N VAL A 489 6.39 9.84 9.86
CA VAL A 489 5.69 10.76 10.78
C VAL A 489 5.29 10.07 12.08
N GLN A 490 4.89 8.79 12.04
CA GLN A 490 4.57 8.04 13.26
C GLN A 490 5.82 7.69 14.09
N GLU A 491 6.95 7.42 13.46
CA GLU A 491 8.22 7.23 14.17
C GLU A 491 8.67 8.53 14.85
N LYS A 492 8.61 9.66 14.18
CA LYS A 492 8.92 10.98 14.77
C LYS A 492 7.99 11.36 15.91
N SER A 493 6.72 10.93 15.88
CA SER A 493 5.76 11.18 16.96
C SER A 493 6.01 10.30 18.19
N ARG A 494 6.65 9.15 18.04
CA ARG A 494 7.02 8.27 19.17
C ARG A 494 8.31 8.72 19.87
N GLU A 495 9.22 9.36 19.16
CA GLU A 495 10.44 9.94 19.75
C GLU A 495 10.21 11.24 20.53
N SER A 496 9.05 11.89 20.39
CA SER A 496 8.69 13.16 21.04
C SER A 496 7.70 13.03 22.20
N SER A 497 7.78 11.98 23.01
CA SER A 497 7.10 11.98 24.32
C SER A 497 7.87 12.86 25.30
N PRO A 498 7.25 13.85 25.94
CA PRO A 498 7.98 14.83 26.75
C PRO A 498 8.45 14.21 28.06
N ASN A 499 9.75 14.25 28.25
CA ASN A 499 10.37 14.12 29.55
C ASN A 499 9.85 15.26 30.46
N THR A 500 9.27 14.90 31.57
CA THR A 500 8.80 15.80 32.62
C THR A 500 9.97 16.66 33.10
N GLN A 501 9.93 17.95 32.79
CA GLN A 501 10.82 18.95 33.35
C GLN A 501 10.56 19.08 34.83
N LYS A 502 11.62 18.85 35.63
CA LYS A 502 11.74 19.38 36.97
C LYS A 502 12.25 20.80 36.87
N THR A 503 11.47 21.73 37.38
CA THR A 503 11.87 23.12 37.63
C THR A 503 12.93 23.20 38.70
N PRO A 504 13.94 24.09 38.57
CA PRO A 504 14.89 24.34 39.64
C PRO A 504 14.33 25.43 40.58
N ASP A 505 14.32 25.15 41.87
CA ASP A 505 14.17 26.18 42.87
C ASP A 505 15.51 26.36 43.63
N SER A 506 15.84 27.60 43.80
CA SER A 506 17.09 28.12 44.36
C SER A 506 16.95 28.32 45.87
N GLY A 507 17.99 28.01 46.62
CA GLY A 507 18.16 28.68 47.90
C GLY A 507 18.81 27.89 49.03
N HIS A 508 20.10 28.05 49.16
CA HIS A 508 20.93 28.26 50.35
C HIS A 508 20.90 27.39 51.62
N ILE A 509 22.07 26.88 51.89
CA ILE A 509 22.91 26.91 53.15
C ILE A 509 22.65 25.87 54.24
N SER A 510 23.74 25.12 54.47
CA SER A 510 24.47 24.76 55.71
C SER A 510 24.08 23.54 56.54
N GLN A 511 25.12 22.77 56.69
CA GLN A 511 25.65 22.07 57.90
C GLN A 511 25.09 20.69 58.24
N ASP A 512 26.02 19.74 58.10
CA ASP A 512 26.22 18.54 58.88
C ASP A 512 26.22 18.83 60.41
N PRO A 513 26.21 17.85 61.34
CA PRO A 513 26.55 16.44 61.19
C PRO A 513 25.81 15.44 62.15
N LYS A 514 26.12 14.16 61.91
CA LYS A 514 26.31 13.06 62.91
C LYS A 514 25.12 12.29 63.45
N SER A 515 25.27 11.05 63.28
CA SER A 515 25.37 9.90 64.20
C SER A 515 24.13 9.03 64.42
N ASP A 516 24.40 7.82 64.17
CA ASP A 516 24.27 6.61 64.98
C ASP A 516 22.92 5.88 65.10
N ASN A 517 23.10 4.64 64.74
CA ASN A 517 22.71 3.42 65.44
C ASN A 517 21.31 2.84 65.35
N SER A 518 21.39 1.69 64.80
CA SER A 518 21.05 0.38 65.41
C SER A 518 19.61 -0.11 65.28
N SER A 519 19.65 -1.24 64.68
CA SER A 519 19.20 -2.54 65.22
C SER A 519 17.73 -2.97 65.01
N ASN A 520 17.72 -4.09 64.38
CA ASN A 520 17.13 -5.35 64.79
C ASN A 520 15.67 -5.67 64.44
N GLN A 521 15.63 -6.78 63.74
CA GLN A 521 14.86 -8.00 64.04
C GLN A 521 13.36 -7.87 63.88
N SER A 522 12.62 -8.78 63.32
CA SER A 522 12.71 -10.24 63.17
C SER A 522 11.51 -10.72 62.35
N SER A 523 11.74 -11.74 61.61
CA SER A 523 10.69 -12.68 61.21
C SER A 523 10.11 -13.41 62.43
N PRO A 524 8.96 -14.02 62.33
CA PRO A 524 8.98 -15.45 62.06
C PRO A 524 7.86 -16.05 61.16
N GLU A 525 8.28 -17.13 60.60
CA GLU A 525 7.53 -18.29 60.12
C GLU A 525 6.36 -18.73 61.01
N VAL A 526 5.45 -19.53 60.44
CA VAL A 526 5.15 -20.91 60.83
C VAL A 526 3.80 -21.35 60.23
N LEU A 527 3.84 -22.26 59.23
CA LEU A 527 3.39 -23.67 59.30
C LEU A 527 1.87 -23.98 59.28
N THR A 528 1.56 -24.77 58.33
CA THR A 528 0.94 -26.14 58.30
C THR A 528 -0.58 -26.17 58.22
N THR A 529 -1.12 -26.94 57.45
CA THR A 529 -1.32 -28.32 57.04
C THR A 529 -2.73 -28.49 56.47
N ALA A 530 -2.83 -29.06 55.37
CA ALA A 530 -3.26 -30.41 55.02
C ALA A 530 -4.77 -30.70 54.94
N LYS A 531 -5.07 -31.31 53.84
CA LYS A 531 -5.87 -32.52 53.62
C LYS A 531 -7.36 -32.43 53.25
N ASN A 532 -7.52 -33.02 52.10
CA ASN A 532 -8.53 -34.10 51.75
C ASN A 532 -9.90 -33.64 51.22
N ARG A 533 -10.19 -34.11 50.12
CA ARG A 533 -10.74 -35.31 49.46
C ARG A 533 -12.09 -35.08 48.80
N CYS A 534 -12.07 -35.54 47.59
CA CYS A 534 -13.11 -36.34 46.90
C CYS A 534 -14.56 -35.82 46.88
N VAL A 535 -15.08 -35.57 45.72
CA VAL A 535 -15.73 -36.56 44.84
C VAL A 535 -15.58 -36.08 43.40
#